data_d5c97ec8c04023a5e00494aaed29780d
#
_entry.id   d5c97ec8c04023a5e00494aaed29780d
#
_cell.length_a   1.000
_cell.length_b   1.000
_cell.length_c   1.000
_cell.angle_alpha   90.00
_cell.angle_beta   90.00
_cell.angle_gamma   90.00
#
_symmetry.space_group_name_H-M   'P 1'
#
loop_
_entity.id
_entity.type
_entity.pdbx_description
1 polymer ?
#
loop_
_entity_poly.entity_id
_entity_poly.type
_entity_poly.pdbx_seq_one_letter_code
_entity_poly.pdbx_strand_id
1 'polypeptide(L)'
;MLQAEIGVTVVNTLKFKIVNESVKKTDKRDAKTLAEFLEKDMLPESILCTQESEDIRRVIKSRSILVKAQVSLKNQVHGLLLGYGIESKRGQLQSKRERQRILSGLADHNGYGGAAAAVEPLLDTIDQLGKQVKKLEKVLEEH
;
A
#
# COMPACT_ATOMS: atom_id res chain seq x y z
N MET A 1 42.20 12.19 -21.74
CA MET A 1 40.85 11.61 -22.04
C MET A 1 39.80 12.70 -21.88
N LEU A 2 39.18 13.11 -22.95
CA LEU A 2 38.01 14.00 -22.88
C LEU A 2 36.83 13.17 -22.36
N GLN A 3 36.43 13.39 -21.11
CA GLN A 3 35.13 12.90 -20.63
C GLN A 3 34.07 13.71 -21.35
N ALA A 4 33.32 13.05 -22.26
CA ALA A 4 32.14 13.66 -22.83
C ALA A 4 31.06 13.73 -21.70
N GLU A 5 30.74 14.94 -21.29
CA GLU A 5 29.59 15.16 -20.41
C GLU A 5 28.30 14.87 -21.22
N ILE A 6 27.63 13.78 -20.84
CA ILE A 6 26.32 13.42 -21.42
C ILE A 6 25.28 14.11 -20.58
N GLY A 7 24.59 15.09 -21.17
CA GLY A 7 23.40 15.69 -20.54
C GLY A 7 22.26 14.69 -20.53
N VAL A 8 21.63 14.48 -19.36
CA VAL A 8 20.48 13.60 -19.19
C VAL A 8 19.27 14.43 -18.74
N THR A 9 18.18 14.33 -19.49
CA THR A 9 16.90 14.94 -19.13
C THR A 9 15.86 13.86 -18.80
N VAL A 10 15.27 13.92 -17.60
CA VAL A 10 14.21 13.01 -17.18
C VAL A 10 12.86 13.63 -17.52
N VAL A 11 12.06 12.93 -18.31
CA VAL A 11 10.78 13.40 -18.84
C VAL A 11 9.60 12.88 -18.05
N ASN A 12 8.61 13.74 -17.74
CA ASN A 12 7.35 13.33 -17.21
C ASN A 12 6.45 12.80 -18.34
N THR A 13 6.37 11.47 -18.45
CA THR A 13 5.66 10.79 -19.55
C THR A 13 4.17 11.07 -19.59
N LEU A 14 3.52 11.32 -18.45
CA LEU A 14 2.09 11.65 -18.39
C LEU A 14 1.82 13.05 -18.95
N LYS A 15 2.63 14.03 -18.56
CA LYS A 15 2.54 15.39 -19.09
C LYS A 15 2.90 15.44 -20.58
N PHE A 16 3.92 14.68 -20.98
CA PHE A 16 4.31 14.58 -22.39
C PHE A 16 3.22 13.95 -23.24
N LYS A 17 2.50 12.94 -22.73
CA LYS A 17 1.36 12.33 -23.41
C LYS A 17 0.23 13.33 -23.70
N ILE A 18 -0.03 14.26 -22.80
CA ILE A 18 -1.04 15.31 -22.97
C ILE A 18 -0.63 16.29 -24.09
N VAL A 19 0.67 16.60 -24.17
CA VAL A 19 1.23 17.51 -25.18
C VAL A 19 1.29 16.83 -26.56
N ASN A 20 1.52 15.52 -26.60
CA ASN A 20 1.64 14.73 -27.83
C ASN A 20 0.37 13.93 -28.12
N GLU A 21 -0.67 14.57 -28.60
CA GLU A 21 -1.95 13.95 -29.03
C GLU A 21 -1.86 13.24 -30.38
N SER A 22 -0.85 12.42 -30.60
CA SER A 22 -0.70 11.68 -31.87
C SER A 22 -1.60 10.46 -31.93
N VAL A 23 -2.46 10.38 -32.95
CA VAL A 23 -3.40 9.28 -33.21
C VAL A 23 -2.70 7.98 -33.64
N LYS A 24 -1.48 8.07 -34.18
CA LYS A 24 -0.68 6.91 -34.62
C LYS A 24 0.63 6.87 -33.83
N LYS A 25 0.70 6.00 -32.83
CA LYS A 25 1.90 5.77 -32.04
C LYS A 25 2.74 4.64 -32.62
N THR A 26 4.00 4.95 -32.93
CA THR A 26 5.05 3.97 -33.18
C THR A 26 6.29 4.42 -32.40
N ASP A 27 7.08 3.48 -31.88
CA ASP A 27 8.29 3.79 -31.09
C ASP A 27 9.25 4.74 -31.83
N LYS A 28 9.39 4.55 -33.16
CA LYS A 28 10.21 5.42 -34.01
C LYS A 28 9.70 6.85 -34.07
N ARG A 29 8.37 7.04 -34.09
CA ARG A 29 7.73 8.36 -34.13
C ARG A 29 7.81 9.04 -32.79
N ASP A 30 7.65 8.28 -31.72
CA ASP A 30 7.79 8.78 -30.34
C ASP A 30 9.21 9.25 -30.07
N ALA A 31 10.23 8.51 -30.51
CA ALA A 31 11.64 8.90 -30.42
C ALA A 31 11.94 10.18 -31.19
N LYS A 32 11.41 10.34 -32.41
CA LYS A 32 11.56 11.55 -33.21
C LYS A 32 10.91 12.76 -32.53
N THR A 33 9.68 12.59 -32.03
CA THR A 33 8.94 13.66 -31.35
C THR A 33 9.64 14.08 -30.06
N LEU A 34 10.17 13.13 -29.29
CA LEU A 34 10.99 13.42 -28.10
C LEU A 34 12.23 14.24 -28.45
N ALA A 35 12.94 13.87 -29.52
CA ALA A 35 14.13 14.60 -29.97
C ALA A 35 13.79 16.03 -30.40
N GLU A 36 12.71 16.24 -31.17
CA GLU A 36 12.24 17.57 -31.59
C GLU A 36 11.82 18.46 -30.41
N PHE A 37 11.14 17.88 -29.40
CA PHE A 37 10.75 18.59 -28.19
C PHE A 37 11.93 18.91 -27.29
N LEU A 38 12.94 18.02 -27.21
CA LEU A 38 14.19 18.28 -26.50
C LEU A 38 14.95 19.43 -27.13
N GLU A 39 15.08 19.46 -28.47
CA GLU A 39 15.75 20.54 -29.22
C GLU A 39 15.09 21.89 -28.99
N LYS A 40 13.75 21.90 -28.87
CA LYS A 40 12.96 23.11 -28.65
C LYS A 40 12.80 23.51 -27.18
N ASP A 41 13.41 22.76 -26.25
CA ASP A 41 13.28 22.93 -24.79
C ASP A 41 11.81 22.88 -24.30
N MET A 42 11.00 22.05 -24.97
CA MET A 42 9.56 21.90 -24.70
C MET A 42 9.23 20.60 -23.95
N LEU A 43 10.22 19.82 -23.52
CA LEU A 43 9.96 18.60 -22.76
C LEU A 43 9.54 18.90 -21.32
N PRO A 44 8.42 18.34 -20.85
CA PRO A 44 8.05 18.44 -19.44
C PRO A 44 8.98 17.57 -18.60
N GLU A 45 9.88 18.20 -17.87
CA GLU A 45 10.83 17.51 -16.99
C GLU A 45 10.14 16.88 -15.80
N SER A 46 10.66 15.74 -15.37
CA SER A 46 10.30 15.10 -14.11
C SER A 46 11.26 15.56 -13.03
N ILE A 47 10.72 16.02 -11.91
CA ILE A 47 11.53 16.39 -10.75
C ILE A 47 12.04 15.08 -10.11
N LEU A 48 13.36 14.92 -10.07
CA LEU A 48 13.98 13.83 -9.32
C LEU A 48 13.87 14.13 -7.82
N CYS A 49 13.30 13.19 -7.09
CA CYS A 49 13.19 13.30 -5.64
C CYS A 49 14.57 13.05 -5.00
N THR A 50 14.81 13.71 -3.87
CA THR A 50 15.98 13.39 -3.03
C THR A 50 15.86 11.97 -2.48
N GLN A 51 16.99 11.35 -2.15
CA GLN A 51 17.02 10.00 -1.56
C GLN A 51 16.17 9.93 -0.29
N GLU A 52 16.24 10.95 0.55
CA GLU A 52 15.40 11.07 1.76
C GLU A 52 13.89 11.05 1.44
N SER A 53 13.46 11.82 0.45
CA SER A 53 12.05 11.83 0.02
C SER A 53 11.61 10.48 -0.53
N GLU A 54 12.49 9.75 -1.21
CA GLU A 54 12.20 8.40 -1.67
C GLU A 54 12.07 7.41 -0.53
N ASP A 55 12.92 7.49 0.48
CA ASP A 55 12.89 6.61 1.64
C ASP A 55 11.61 6.84 2.46
N ILE A 56 11.22 8.09 2.67
CA ILE A 56 9.93 8.43 3.29
C ILE A 56 8.75 7.83 2.49
N ARG A 57 8.76 7.95 1.15
CA ARG A 57 7.71 7.36 0.30
C ARG A 57 7.64 5.83 0.43
N ARG A 58 8.79 5.16 0.56
CA ARG A 58 8.88 3.72 0.79
C ARG A 58 8.26 3.33 2.14
N VAL A 59 8.53 4.09 3.20
CA VAL A 59 7.93 3.90 4.52
C VAL A 59 6.40 4.08 4.47
N ILE A 60 5.92 5.15 3.83
CA ILE A 60 4.47 5.38 3.63
C ILE A 60 3.82 4.23 2.86
N LYS A 61 4.47 3.75 1.80
CA LYS A 61 3.98 2.62 1.01
C LYS A 61 3.90 1.35 1.84
N SER A 62 4.92 1.04 2.63
CA SER A 62 4.94 -0.11 3.54
C SER A 62 3.84 -0.02 4.59
N ARG A 63 3.65 1.15 5.21
CA ARG A 63 2.53 1.40 6.12
C ARG A 63 1.18 1.13 5.46
N SER A 64 0.98 1.64 4.24
CA SER A 64 -0.27 1.43 3.49
C SER A 64 -0.56 -0.06 3.24
N ILE A 65 0.46 -0.85 2.90
CA ILE A 65 0.34 -2.30 2.69
C ILE A 65 -0.08 -2.99 3.99
N LEU A 66 0.56 -2.68 5.12
CA LEU A 66 0.24 -3.29 6.42
C LEU A 66 -1.17 -2.92 6.88
N VAL A 67 -1.60 -1.67 6.68
CA VAL A 67 -2.97 -1.23 7.02
C VAL A 67 -4.00 -1.97 6.17
N LYS A 68 -3.77 -2.11 4.86
CA LYS A 68 -4.66 -2.87 3.97
C LYS A 68 -4.76 -4.34 4.37
N ALA A 69 -3.63 -4.96 4.71
CA ALA A 69 -3.60 -6.34 5.20
C ALA A 69 -4.40 -6.49 6.50
N GLN A 70 -4.23 -5.57 7.45
CA GLN A 70 -4.98 -5.56 8.71
C GLN A 70 -6.49 -5.43 8.47
N VAL A 71 -6.92 -4.55 7.56
CA VAL A 71 -8.34 -4.39 7.21
C VAL A 71 -8.90 -5.66 6.57
N SER A 72 -8.15 -6.27 5.64
CA SER A 72 -8.54 -7.53 5.00
C SER A 72 -8.74 -8.65 6.02
N LEU A 73 -7.80 -8.82 6.96
CA LEU A 73 -7.91 -9.82 8.01
C LEU A 73 -9.10 -9.56 8.94
N LYS A 74 -9.35 -8.31 9.32
CA LYS A 74 -10.54 -7.95 10.12
C LYS A 74 -11.83 -8.33 9.41
N ASN A 75 -11.92 -8.07 8.10
CA ASN A 75 -13.11 -8.43 7.31
C ASN A 75 -13.29 -9.96 7.23
N GLN A 76 -12.19 -10.71 7.09
CA GLN A 76 -12.23 -12.18 7.11
C GLN A 76 -12.69 -12.72 8.47
N VAL A 77 -12.22 -12.16 9.58
CA VAL A 77 -12.66 -12.52 10.92
C VAL A 77 -14.15 -12.24 11.10
N HIS A 78 -14.64 -11.08 10.67
CA HIS A 78 -16.08 -10.77 10.70
C HIS A 78 -16.89 -11.78 9.89
N GLY A 79 -16.42 -12.18 8.71
CA GLY A 79 -17.06 -13.20 7.87
C GLY A 79 -17.11 -14.58 8.54
N LEU A 80 -16.01 -15.01 9.17
CA LEU A 80 -15.95 -16.26 9.92
C LEU A 80 -16.93 -16.25 11.10
N LEU A 81 -16.93 -15.17 11.89
CA LEU A 81 -17.84 -15.02 13.04
C LEU A 81 -19.31 -15.08 12.61
N LEU A 82 -19.64 -14.41 11.50
CA LEU A 82 -20.99 -14.46 10.94
C LEU A 82 -21.39 -15.88 10.54
N GLY A 83 -20.45 -16.65 9.97
CA GLY A 83 -20.67 -18.07 9.66
C GLY A 83 -21.00 -18.94 10.89
N TYR A 84 -20.56 -18.52 12.08
CA TYR A 84 -20.93 -19.14 13.36
C TYR A 84 -22.14 -18.48 14.03
N GLY A 85 -22.85 -17.57 13.35
CA GLY A 85 -24.01 -16.87 13.90
C GLY A 85 -23.66 -15.74 14.87
N ILE A 86 -22.40 -15.31 14.92
CA ILE A 86 -21.94 -14.24 15.79
C ILE A 86 -21.82 -12.94 14.98
N GLU A 87 -22.71 -12.00 15.24
CA GLU A 87 -22.59 -10.66 14.68
C GLU A 87 -21.54 -9.85 15.44
N SER A 88 -20.59 -9.29 14.70
CA SER A 88 -19.55 -8.43 15.24
C SER A 88 -19.53 -7.08 14.52
N LYS A 89 -19.58 -5.99 15.29
CA LYS A 89 -19.54 -4.62 14.76
C LYS A 89 -18.11 -4.15 14.52
N ARG A 90 -17.95 -3.22 13.57
CA ARG A 90 -16.67 -2.55 13.35
C ARG A 90 -16.17 -1.93 14.66
N GLY A 91 -14.92 -2.17 15.00
CA GLY A 91 -14.29 -1.68 16.23
C GLY A 91 -14.29 -2.66 17.40
N GLN A 92 -15.19 -3.62 17.48
CA GLN A 92 -15.22 -4.62 18.56
C GLN A 92 -13.95 -5.48 18.58
N LEU A 93 -13.38 -5.80 17.40
CA LEU A 93 -12.13 -6.55 17.31
C LEU A 93 -10.89 -5.78 17.79
N GLN A 94 -11.00 -4.49 18.12
CA GLN A 94 -9.91 -3.70 18.68
C GLN A 94 -9.82 -3.81 20.20
N SER A 95 -10.93 -4.14 20.86
CA SER A 95 -11.00 -4.30 22.32
C SER A 95 -10.65 -5.72 22.74
N LYS A 96 -9.66 -5.88 23.61
CA LYS A 96 -9.30 -7.18 24.20
C LYS A 96 -10.47 -7.85 24.92
N ARG A 97 -11.28 -7.05 25.62
CA ARG A 97 -12.45 -7.52 26.37
C ARG A 97 -13.51 -8.10 25.42
N GLU A 98 -13.81 -7.40 24.32
CA GLU A 98 -14.78 -7.88 23.32
C GLU A 98 -14.28 -9.11 22.58
N ARG A 99 -12.98 -9.18 22.24
CA ARG A 99 -12.39 -10.38 21.65
C ARG A 99 -12.53 -11.59 22.54
N GLN A 100 -12.26 -11.43 23.84
CA GLN A 100 -12.39 -12.51 24.81
C GLN A 100 -13.84 -12.98 24.93
N ARG A 101 -14.79 -12.07 24.88
CA ARG A 101 -16.22 -12.36 24.85
C ARG A 101 -16.62 -13.15 23.60
N ILE A 102 -16.12 -12.75 22.43
CA ILE A 102 -16.34 -13.43 21.16
C ILE A 102 -15.72 -14.84 21.19
N LEU A 103 -14.49 -14.98 21.67
CA LEU A 103 -13.80 -16.27 21.77
C LEU A 103 -14.51 -17.21 22.77
N SER A 104 -15.00 -16.68 23.88
CA SER A 104 -15.82 -17.46 24.83
C SER A 104 -17.11 -17.95 24.17
N GLY A 105 -17.80 -17.10 23.42
CA GLY A 105 -18.99 -17.48 22.66
C GLY A 105 -18.74 -18.56 21.60
N LEU A 106 -17.55 -18.55 20.99
CA LEU A 106 -17.14 -19.60 20.05
C LEU A 106 -16.81 -20.93 20.74
N ALA A 107 -16.28 -20.89 21.96
CA ALA A 107 -15.96 -22.10 22.74
C ALA A 107 -17.24 -22.83 23.19
N ASP A 108 -18.32 -22.10 23.43
CA ASP A 108 -19.63 -22.66 23.82
C ASP A 108 -20.40 -23.30 22.66
N HIS A 109 -20.00 -23.04 21.42
CA HIS A 109 -20.57 -23.71 20.24
C HIS A 109 -20.09 -25.16 20.17
N ASN A 110 -20.94 -26.04 20.60
CA ASN A 110 -20.73 -27.49 20.66
C ASN A 110 -20.16 -28.07 19.39
N GLY A 111 -18.96 -28.62 19.51
CA GLY A 111 -18.54 -29.70 18.64
C GLY A 111 -17.16 -29.59 18.04
N TYR A 112 -16.57 -28.46 17.89
CA TYR A 112 -15.20 -28.39 17.38
C TYR A 112 -14.49 -27.17 17.95
N GLY A 113 -13.42 -27.38 18.71
CA GLY A 113 -12.44 -26.34 19.05
C GLY A 113 -11.82 -25.64 17.80
N GLY A 114 -12.31 -26.01 16.61
CA GLY A 114 -11.92 -25.45 15.34
C GLY A 114 -12.36 -24.01 15.11
N ALA A 115 -13.48 -23.56 15.67
CA ALA A 115 -13.95 -22.17 15.46
C ALA A 115 -13.01 -21.16 16.15
N ALA A 116 -12.66 -21.40 17.41
CA ALA A 116 -11.68 -20.57 18.13
C ALA A 116 -10.29 -20.70 17.51
N ALA A 117 -9.86 -21.92 17.16
CA ALA A 117 -8.59 -22.19 16.51
C ALA A 117 -8.44 -21.52 15.14
N ALA A 118 -9.54 -21.28 14.41
CA ALA A 118 -9.53 -20.56 13.14
C ALA A 118 -9.43 -19.03 13.33
N VAL A 119 -10.03 -18.49 14.38
CA VAL A 119 -10.14 -17.03 14.58
C VAL A 119 -8.96 -16.47 15.39
N GLU A 120 -8.49 -17.18 16.40
CA GLU A 120 -7.44 -16.71 17.32
C GLU A 120 -6.12 -16.34 16.62
N PRO A 121 -5.54 -17.15 15.71
CA PRO A 121 -4.34 -16.74 14.99
C PRO A 121 -4.50 -15.50 14.11
N LEU A 122 -5.70 -15.29 13.57
CA LEU A 122 -5.99 -14.11 12.77
C LEU A 122 -6.03 -12.85 13.63
N LEU A 123 -6.60 -12.93 14.84
CA LEU A 123 -6.61 -11.82 15.79
C LEU A 123 -5.19 -11.47 16.26
N ASP A 124 -4.35 -12.46 16.52
CA ASP A 124 -2.93 -12.25 16.87
C ASP A 124 -2.16 -11.59 15.74
N THR A 125 -2.40 -12.01 14.50
CA THR A 125 -1.78 -11.40 13.31
C THR A 125 -2.22 -9.96 13.14
N ILE A 126 -3.51 -9.63 13.37
CA ILE A 126 -4.03 -8.26 13.34
C ILE A 126 -3.29 -7.38 14.37
N ASP A 127 -3.03 -7.90 15.58
CA ASP A 127 -2.30 -7.17 16.62
C ASP A 127 -0.84 -6.95 16.25
N GLN A 128 -0.18 -7.95 15.69
CA GLN A 128 1.19 -7.83 15.21
C GLN A 128 1.31 -6.79 14.10
N LEU A 129 0.40 -6.80 13.12
CA LEU A 129 0.36 -5.79 12.07
C LEU A 129 0.14 -4.38 12.66
N GLY A 130 -0.74 -4.25 13.64
CA GLY A 130 -0.97 -2.97 14.33
C GLY A 130 0.28 -2.43 15.04
N LYS A 131 1.09 -3.31 15.66
CA LYS A 131 2.38 -2.94 16.26
C LYS A 131 3.39 -2.47 15.20
N GLN A 132 3.44 -3.14 14.05
CA GLN A 132 4.33 -2.75 12.95
C GLN A 132 3.93 -1.41 12.33
N VAL A 133 2.63 -1.18 12.14
CA VAL A 133 2.12 0.13 11.67
C VAL A 133 2.56 1.25 12.60
N LYS A 134 2.40 1.09 13.93
CA LYS A 134 2.84 2.08 14.91
C LYS A 134 4.35 2.35 14.88
N LYS A 135 5.17 1.32 14.61
CA LYS A 135 6.61 1.52 14.44
C LYS A 135 6.93 2.40 13.23
N LEU A 136 6.26 2.17 12.10
CA LEU A 136 6.44 2.98 10.89
C LEU A 136 5.93 4.42 11.10
N GLU A 137 4.83 4.59 11.85
CA GLU A 137 4.31 5.92 12.20
C GLU A 137 5.31 6.73 13.01
N LYS A 138 5.98 6.12 13.99
CA LYS A 138 7.06 6.78 14.74
C LYS A 138 8.21 7.24 13.84
N VAL A 139 8.62 6.42 12.89
CA VAL A 139 9.66 6.81 11.93
C VAL A 139 9.22 8.03 11.12
N LEU A 140 7.93 8.12 10.76
CA LEU A 140 7.39 9.26 10.01
C LEU A 140 7.23 10.53 10.87
N GLU A 141 7.05 10.39 12.19
CA GLU A 141 6.96 11.52 13.12
C GLU A 141 8.32 12.16 13.42
N GLU A 142 9.42 11.40 13.24
CA GLU A 142 10.79 11.85 13.46
C GLU A 142 11.38 12.61 12.26
N HIS A 143 10.69 12.65 11.14
CA HIS A 143 11.06 13.35 9.90
C HIS A 143 10.12 14.52 9.60
#